data_141ec19ea9f87a61d228eb8974eff2d0
#
_entry.id   141ec19ea9f87a61d228eb8974eff2d0
#
_cell.length_a   1.000
_cell.length_b   1.000
_cell.length_c   1.000
_cell.angle_alpha   90.00
_cell.angle_beta   90.00
_cell.angle_gamma   90.00
#
_symmetry.space_group_name_H-M   'P 1'
#
loop_
_entity.id
_entity.type
_entity.pdbx_description
1 polymer ?
#
loop_
_entity_poly.entity_id
_entity_poly.type
_entity_poly.pdbx_seq_one_letter_code
_entity_poly.pdbx_strand_id
1 'polypeptide(L)'
;STLNMLDADFIAGRLKFQGDASSGSIVNQGWIRTGYGGQVVLVAPTIENSGLIHTPGGELILAAGQKLTISSLDLEGVQFEVQAPTDTVVNVGKLLADRGAVGVFAGTLRHSGEIRANALVYDEAGRIVLKAQNEIQLGAGSATATDGKTGGTVTVESTGGLTRVAGNVTATGSAGPGGTIELLEQRAPADAEDL
;
A
#
# COMPACT_ATOMS: atom_id res chain seq x y z
N SER A 1 3.55 9.70 11.15
CA SER A 1 3.53 8.46 11.94
C SER A 1 2.89 8.69 13.30
N THR A 2 2.19 7.71 13.79
CA THR A 2 1.73 7.65 15.21
C THR A 2 2.61 6.72 16.05
N LEU A 3 3.58 6.06 15.41
CA LEU A 3 4.59 5.25 16.10
C LEU A 3 5.73 6.13 16.58
N ASN A 4 6.40 5.68 17.65
CA ASN A 4 7.57 6.32 18.22
C ASN A 4 8.82 6.01 17.39
N MET A 5 9.82 6.89 17.51
CA MET A 5 11.15 6.69 16.97
C MET A 5 12.15 7.07 18.06
N LEU A 6 13.22 6.29 18.21
CA LEU A 6 14.30 6.63 19.15
C LEU A 6 15.08 7.84 18.65
N ASP A 7 15.45 8.75 19.55
CA ASP A 7 16.25 9.95 19.22
C ASP A 7 17.55 9.60 18.48
N ALA A 8 18.21 8.51 18.89
CA ALA A 8 19.42 8.03 18.24
C ALA A 8 19.19 7.58 16.79
N ASP A 9 18.00 7.03 16.47
CA ASP A 9 17.65 6.64 15.10
C ASP A 9 17.29 7.87 14.27
N PHE A 10 16.55 8.81 14.86
CA PHE A 10 16.23 10.07 14.20
C PHE A 10 17.47 10.86 13.82
N ILE A 11 18.41 11.06 14.78
CA ILE A 11 19.68 11.78 14.55
C ILE A 11 20.55 11.08 13.50
N ALA A 12 20.51 9.75 13.46
CA ALA A 12 21.27 8.96 12.49
C ALA A 12 20.54 8.81 11.12
N GLY A 13 19.38 9.45 10.92
CA GLY A 13 18.60 9.36 9.70
C GLY A 13 17.98 7.97 9.44
N ARG A 14 17.88 7.13 10.45
CA ARG A 14 17.26 5.82 10.34
C ARG A 14 15.78 5.91 10.66
N LEU A 15 14.92 5.61 9.69
CA LEU A 15 13.47 5.64 9.86
C LEU A 15 12.96 4.31 10.46
N LYS A 16 13.29 4.12 11.76
CA LYS A 16 12.83 2.97 12.54
C LYS A 16 11.69 3.40 13.46
N PHE A 17 10.53 2.82 13.23
CA PHE A 17 9.30 3.13 13.96
C PHE A 17 8.93 1.96 14.86
N GLN A 18 8.53 2.28 16.08
CA GLN A 18 8.07 1.29 17.06
C GLN A 18 6.81 1.79 17.75
N GLY A 19 5.76 0.98 17.66
CA GLY A 19 4.49 1.20 18.35
C GLY A 19 4.52 0.69 19.79
N ASP A 20 3.60 1.21 20.54
CA ASP A 20 3.26 0.75 21.89
C ASP A 20 1.72 0.77 22.07
N ALA A 21 1.25 0.45 23.26
CA ALA A 21 -0.19 0.43 23.57
C ALA A 21 -0.87 1.81 23.45
N SER A 22 -0.09 2.89 23.38
CA SER A 22 -0.59 4.27 23.21
C SER A 22 -0.58 4.74 21.77
N SER A 23 -0.02 3.96 20.84
CA SER A 23 0.05 4.32 19.42
C SER A 23 -1.34 4.42 18.81
N GLY A 24 -1.68 5.63 18.35
CA GLY A 24 -2.98 5.95 17.80
C GLY A 24 -3.16 5.51 16.34
N SER A 25 -4.36 5.68 15.81
CA SER A 25 -4.68 5.51 14.40
C SER A 25 -4.42 6.78 13.60
N ILE A 26 -4.30 6.63 12.27
CA ILE A 26 -4.38 7.73 11.31
C ILE A 26 -5.72 7.63 10.60
N VAL A 27 -6.51 8.72 10.63
CA VAL A 27 -7.76 8.84 9.90
C VAL A 27 -7.69 10.03 8.97
N ASN A 28 -7.78 9.79 7.67
CA ASN A 28 -7.88 10.85 6.66
C ASN A 28 -9.29 10.91 6.09
N GLN A 29 -9.98 12.01 6.35
CA GLN A 29 -11.31 12.33 5.77
C GLN A 29 -11.23 13.53 4.83
N GLY A 30 -10.08 14.16 4.75
CA GLY A 30 -9.83 15.37 3.98
C GLY A 30 -9.06 15.11 2.70
N TRP A 31 -8.35 16.14 2.27
CA TRP A 31 -7.53 16.13 1.06
C TRP A 31 -6.06 16.34 1.41
N ILE A 32 -5.23 15.34 1.11
CA ILE A 32 -3.77 15.40 1.20
C ILE A 32 -3.24 15.43 -0.24
N ARG A 33 -2.43 16.41 -0.58
CA ARG A 33 -1.84 16.55 -1.91
C ARG A 33 -0.38 17.01 -1.82
N THR A 34 0.47 16.43 -2.67
CA THR A 34 1.84 16.89 -2.91
C THR A 34 1.95 17.59 -4.26
N GLY A 35 3.07 18.27 -4.49
CA GLY A 35 3.52 18.63 -5.83
C GLY A 35 3.96 17.39 -6.63
N TYR A 36 4.29 17.58 -7.91
CA TYR A 36 4.78 16.51 -8.78
C TYR A 36 6.05 15.86 -8.21
N GLY A 37 6.11 14.54 -8.20
CA GLY A 37 7.23 13.76 -7.64
C GLY A 37 7.28 13.73 -6.10
N GLY A 38 6.31 14.35 -5.41
CA GLY A 38 6.27 14.36 -3.96
C GLY A 38 5.78 13.04 -3.38
N GLN A 39 6.07 12.81 -2.10
CA GLN A 39 5.77 11.55 -1.41
C GLN A 39 4.84 11.77 -0.22
N VAL A 40 3.99 10.78 0.04
CA VAL A 40 3.18 10.68 1.27
C VAL A 40 3.41 9.31 1.88
N VAL A 41 3.86 9.28 3.13
CA VAL A 41 4.05 8.05 3.89
C VAL A 41 3.26 8.15 5.20
N LEU A 42 2.27 7.31 5.37
CA LEU A 42 1.46 7.19 6.59
C LEU A 42 1.82 5.88 7.30
N VAL A 43 2.18 5.99 8.58
CA VAL A 43 2.61 4.85 9.40
C VAL A 43 1.85 4.86 10.72
N ALA A 44 1.09 3.82 11.00
CA ALA A 44 0.30 3.65 12.23
C ALA A 44 -0.13 2.17 12.39
N PRO A 45 -0.57 1.72 13.58
CA PRO A 45 -1.20 0.39 13.71
C PRO A 45 -2.50 0.28 12.91
N THR A 46 -3.24 1.38 12.79
CA THR A 46 -4.48 1.43 12.01
C THR A 46 -4.50 2.69 11.15
N ILE A 47 -4.80 2.52 9.86
CA ILE A 47 -4.94 3.62 8.91
C ILE A 47 -6.29 3.51 8.22
N GLU A 48 -7.08 4.59 8.28
CA GLU A 48 -8.34 4.72 7.57
C GLU A 48 -8.25 5.91 6.61
N ASN A 49 -8.57 5.67 5.34
CA ASN A 49 -8.71 6.73 4.35
C ASN A 49 -10.11 6.70 3.74
N SER A 50 -10.92 7.70 4.07
CA SER A 50 -12.18 8.00 3.43
C SER A 50 -12.15 9.28 2.58
N GLY A 51 -11.02 10.00 2.64
CA GLY A 51 -10.75 11.20 1.86
C GLY A 51 -9.98 10.93 0.57
N LEU A 52 -9.20 11.91 0.16
CA LEU A 52 -8.36 11.86 -1.04
C LEU A 52 -6.89 12.07 -0.66
N ILE A 53 -6.01 11.18 -1.12
CA ILE A 53 -4.56 11.39 -1.11
C ILE A 53 -4.07 11.38 -2.54
N HIS A 54 -3.33 12.41 -2.96
CA HIS A 54 -2.87 12.58 -4.34
C HIS A 54 -1.39 12.97 -4.41
N THR A 55 -0.56 12.11 -5.00
CA THR A 55 0.88 12.28 -5.19
C THR A 55 1.26 12.12 -6.67
N PRO A 56 0.98 13.12 -7.53
CA PRO A 56 1.21 12.97 -8.97
C PRO A 56 2.68 12.75 -9.28
N GLY A 57 3.00 11.69 -10.00
CA GLY A 57 4.37 11.28 -10.37
C GLY A 57 5.25 10.89 -9.18
N GLY A 58 4.67 10.76 -8.00
CA GLY A 58 5.39 10.44 -6.77
C GLY A 58 4.90 9.15 -6.13
N GLU A 59 5.20 8.98 -4.86
CA GLU A 59 4.87 7.75 -4.14
C GLU A 59 3.92 8.00 -2.98
N LEU A 60 3.03 7.04 -2.78
CA LEU A 60 2.07 7.03 -1.70
C LEU A 60 2.17 5.69 -0.98
N ILE A 61 2.53 5.72 0.30
CA ILE A 61 2.72 4.54 1.12
C ILE A 61 1.82 4.62 2.35
N LEU A 62 0.97 3.61 2.53
CA LEU A 62 0.24 3.35 3.76
C LEU A 62 0.81 2.08 4.38
N ALA A 63 1.38 2.19 5.57
CA ALA A 63 2.03 1.07 6.25
C ALA A 63 1.44 0.87 7.66
N ALA A 64 0.60 -0.15 7.81
CA ALA A 64 0.04 -0.53 9.10
C ALA A 64 0.87 -1.65 9.75
N GLY A 65 1.42 -1.35 10.93
CA GLY A 65 2.26 -2.28 11.67
C GLY A 65 2.68 -1.73 13.04
N GLN A 66 3.23 -2.59 13.88
CA GLN A 66 3.69 -2.25 15.23
C GLN A 66 5.18 -1.89 15.24
N LYS A 67 5.96 -2.44 14.34
CA LYS A 67 7.39 -2.21 14.24
C LYS A 67 7.83 -2.26 12.78
N LEU A 68 8.33 -1.13 12.29
CA LEU A 68 8.68 -0.93 10.89
C LEU A 68 10.05 -0.27 10.77
N THR A 69 10.79 -0.69 9.75
CA THR A 69 11.96 0.03 9.27
C THR A 69 11.70 0.48 7.84
N ILE A 70 11.89 1.76 7.56
CA ILE A 70 11.81 2.33 6.23
C ILE A 70 13.24 2.67 5.80
N SER A 71 13.80 1.88 4.89
CA SER A 71 15.16 2.05 4.37
C SER A 71 15.21 3.06 3.21
N SER A 72 14.13 3.16 2.46
CA SER A 72 13.90 4.18 1.42
C SER A 72 12.42 4.52 1.35
N LEU A 73 12.09 5.69 0.81
CA LEU A 73 10.69 6.13 0.65
C LEU A 73 10.06 5.60 -0.65
N ASP A 74 10.54 4.49 -1.16
CA ASP A 74 9.96 3.73 -2.26
C ASP A 74 9.26 2.45 -1.75
N LEU A 75 8.56 1.75 -2.65
CA LEU A 75 7.78 0.58 -2.28
C LEU A 75 8.62 -0.58 -1.73
N GLU A 76 9.87 -0.68 -2.11
CA GLU A 76 10.81 -1.72 -1.67
C GLU A 76 11.41 -1.42 -0.30
N GLY A 77 11.38 -0.14 0.12
CA GLY A 77 12.00 0.32 1.36
C GLY A 77 11.24 0.00 2.63
N VAL A 78 10.00 -0.46 2.53
CA VAL A 78 9.15 -0.75 3.70
C VAL A 78 9.39 -2.17 4.19
N GLN A 79 9.96 -2.30 5.39
CA GLN A 79 10.21 -3.58 6.04
C GLN A 79 9.48 -3.66 7.37
N PHE A 80 8.68 -4.69 7.55
CA PHE A 80 7.97 -4.95 8.80
C PHE A 80 8.78 -5.89 9.69
N GLU A 81 9.00 -5.50 10.95
CA GLU A 81 9.58 -6.36 11.96
C GLU A 81 8.49 -7.02 12.82
N VAL A 82 7.40 -6.32 13.08
CA VAL A 82 6.22 -6.84 13.78
C VAL A 82 4.96 -6.30 13.14
N GLN A 83 4.11 -7.20 12.67
CA GLN A 83 2.81 -6.91 12.11
C GLN A 83 1.80 -7.90 12.67
N ALA A 84 0.63 -7.43 13.10
CA ALA A 84 -0.43 -8.26 13.62
C ALA A 84 -1.63 -8.25 12.66
N PRO A 85 -2.49 -9.28 12.66
CA PRO A 85 -3.73 -9.27 11.87
C PRO A 85 -4.64 -8.07 12.17
N THR A 86 -4.51 -7.49 13.36
CA THR A 86 -5.22 -6.27 13.78
C THR A 86 -4.62 -4.99 13.23
N ASP A 87 -3.39 -5.02 12.70
CA ASP A 87 -2.78 -3.88 12.03
C ASP A 87 -3.47 -3.71 10.68
N THR A 88 -4.32 -2.69 10.56
CA THR A 88 -5.27 -2.60 9.46
C THR A 88 -5.10 -1.36 8.62
N VAL A 89 -5.28 -1.53 7.29
CA VAL A 89 -5.56 -0.44 6.37
C VAL A 89 -6.98 -0.60 5.84
N VAL A 90 -7.79 0.45 5.98
CA VAL A 90 -9.12 0.55 5.38
C VAL A 90 -9.11 1.73 4.40
N ASN A 91 -9.34 1.46 3.13
CA ASN A 91 -9.48 2.50 2.12
C ASN A 91 -10.85 2.45 1.46
N VAL A 92 -11.70 3.42 1.81
CA VAL A 92 -13.00 3.67 1.17
C VAL A 92 -12.97 4.94 0.31
N GLY A 93 -11.91 5.74 0.43
CA GLY A 93 -11.65 6.95 -0.33
C GLY A 93 -10.77 6.71 -1.56
N LYS A 94 -9.93 7.70 -1.88
CA LYS A 94 -9.09 7.67 -3.08
C LYS A 94 -7.61 7.79 -2.74
N LEU A 95 -6.80 6.91 -3.33
CA LEU A 95 -5.35 6.93 -3.33
C LEU A 95 -4.88 7.10 -4.79
N LEU A 96 -4.38 8.26 -5.13
CA LEU A 96 -4.01 8.60 -6.51
C LEU A 96 -2.53 8.96 -6.59
N ALA A 97 -1.78 8.21 -7.39
CA ALA A 97 -0.37 8.46 -7.69
C ALA A 97 -0.13 8.36 -9.20
N ASP A 98 -0.84 9.19 -9.97
CA ASP A 98 -0.78 9.13 -11.44
C ASP A 98 0.68 9.20 -11.93
N ARG A 99 1.14 8.19 -12.69
CA ARG A 99 2.52 7.96 -13.16
C ARG A 99 3.53 7.65 -12.03
N GLY A 100 3.05 7.45 -10.82
CA GLY A 100 3.86 7.13 -9.66
C GLY A 100 3.58 5.73 -9.12
N ALA A 101 3.68 5.59 -7.81
CA ALA A 101 3.47 4.31 -7.18
C ALA A 101 2.59 4.41 -5.91
N VAL A 102 1.77 3.40 -5.68
CA VAL A 102 0.97 3.24 -4.46
C VAL A 102 1.34 1.93 -3.79
N GLY A 103 1.79 1.99 -2.54
CA GLY A 103 2.02 0.85 -1.67
C GLY A 103 1.05 0.85 -0.49
N VAL A 104 0.40 -0.28 -0.26
CA VAL A 104 -0.41 -0.49 0.93
C VAL A 104 0.04 -1.79 1.59
N PHE A 105 0.50 -1.66 2.83
CA PHE A 105 1.07 -2.74 3.61
C PHE A 105 0.34 -2.84 4.94
N ALA A 106 -0.19 -4.03 5.27
CA ALA A 106 -1.01 -4.20 6.47
C ALA A 106 -0.97 -5.64 7.00
N GLY A 107 -1.44 -5.86 8.21
CA GLY A 107 -1.87 -7.17 8.67
C GLY A 107 -3.15 -7.60 7.93
N THR A 108 -4.12 -6.68 7.85
CA THR A 108 -5.37 -6.85 7.08
C THR A 108 -5.64 -5.60 6.25
N LEU A 109 -5.90 -5.78 4.96
CA LEU A 109 -6.26 -4.71 4.02
C LEU A 109 -7.71 -4.85 3.57
N ARG A 110 -8.51 -3.80 3.75
CA ARG A 110 -9.86 -3.67 3.20
C ARG A 110 -9.95 -2.46 2.28
N HIS A 111 -10.27 -2.71 1.03
CA HIS A 111 -10.36 -1.68 0.01
C HIS A 111 -11.72 -1.74 -0.69
N SER A 112 -12.47 -0.63 -0.64
CA SER A 112 -13.74 -0.46 -1.33
C SER A 112 -13.84 0.86 -2.10
N GLY A 113 -12.78 1.67 -2.08
CA GLY A 113 -12.68 2.95 -2.80
C GLY A 113 -11.93 2.85 -4.14
N GLU A 114 -11.06 3.82 -4.40
CA GLU A 114 -10.25 3.91 -5.62
C GLU A 114 -8.74 3.94 -5.27
N ILE A 115 -7.94 3.10 -5.92
CA ILE A 115 -6.47 3.18 -5.93
C ILE A 115 -6.05 3.30 -7.39
N ARG A 116 -5.30 4.35 -7.73
CA ARG A 116 -4.92 4.62 -9.11
C ARG A 116 -3.48 5.12 -9.23
N ALA A 117 -2.74 4.48 -10.12
CA ALA A 117 -1.42 4.90 -10.59
C ALA A 117 -1.41 4.96 -12.13
N ASN A 118 -2.43 5.59 -12.71
CA ASN A 118 -2.63 5.67 -14.15
C ASN A 118 -1.66 6.67 -14.79
N ALA A 119 -1.39 6.49 -16.10
CA ALA A 119 -0.72 7.50 -16.91
C ALA A 119 -1.67 8.14 -17.92
N LEU A 120 -1.41 9.40 -18.24
CA LEU A 120 -2.05 10.08 -19.34
C LEU A 120 -1.38 9.70 -20.68
N VAL A 121 -2.06 10.00 -21.77
CA VAL A 121 -1.92 9.63 -23.19
C VAL A 121 -0.55 9.25 -23.76
N TYR A 122 0.57 9.60 -23.13
CA TYR A 122 1.91 9.39 -23.72
C TYR A 122 2.89 8.60 -22.85
N ASP A 123 2.52 8.26 -21.61
CA ASP A 123 3.43 7.68 -20.64
C ASP A 123 3.01 6.27 -20.21
N GLU A 124 3.98 5.53 -19.66
CA GLU A 124 3.74 4.27 -18.98
C GLU A 124 2.97 4.52 -17.67
N ALA A 125 2.03 3.66 -17.36
CA ALA A 125 1.35 3.69 -16.08
C ALA A 125 2.31 3.33 -14.94
N GLY A 126 1.93 3.71 -13.72
CA GLY A 126 2.72 3.46 -12.55
C GLY A 126 2.54 2.05 -11.99
N ARG A 127 2.79 1.92 -10.68
CA ARG A 127 2.75 0.64 -9.98
C ARG A 127 1.88 0.71 -8.74
N ILE A 128 1.13 -0.37 -8.48
CA ILE A 128 0.37 -0.57 -7.25
C ILE A 128 0.84 -1.87 -6.60
N VAL A 129 1.18 -1.82 -5.30
CA VAL A 129 1.54 -2.96 -4.49
C VAL A 129 0.64 -3.00 -3.26
N LEU A 130 -0.16 -4.05 -3.14
CA LEU A 130 -1.03 -4.33 -2.01
C LEU A 130 -0.52 -5.59 -1.31
N LYS A 131 0.02 -5.45 -0.10
CA LYS A 131 0.53 -6.57 0.68
C LYS A 131 -0.15 -6.66 2.02
N ALA A 132 -0.59 -7.86 2.40
CA ALA A 132 -1.07 -8.12 3.74
C ALA A 132 -0.57 -9.47 4.26
N GLN A 133 -0.33 -9.53 5.57
CA GLN A 133 0.07 -10.78 6.21
C GLN A 133 -1.10 -11.76 6.31
N ASN A 134 -2.30 -11.27 6.59
CA ASN A 134 -3.45 -12.11 6.93
C ASN A 134 -4.54 -12.09 5.84
N GLU A 135 -5.12 -10.94 5.50
CA GLU A 135 -6.25 -10.86 4.57
C GLU A 135 -6.16 -9.62 3.68
N ILE A 136 -6.46 -9.81 2.39
CA ILE A 136 -6.74 -8.71 1.45
C ILE A 136 -8.16 -8.87 0.94
N GLN A 137 -8.96 -7.81 1.10
CA GLN A 137 -10.31 -7.73 0.57
C GLN A 137 -10.44 -6.52 -0.36
N LEU A 138 -10.55 -6.78 -1.67
CA LEU A 138 -10.95 -5.79 -2.67
C LEU A 138 -12.45 -5.92 -2.87
N GLY A 139 -13.22 -5.03 -2.23
CA GLY A 139 -14.67 -5.09 -2.14
C GLY A 139 -15.38 -4.80 -3.48
N ALA A 140 -16.63 -5.21 -3.59
CA ALA A 140 -17.46 -4.87 -4.74
C ALA A 140 -17.57 -3.33 -4.92
N GLY A 141 -17.32 -2.85 -6.13
CA GLY A 141 -17.26 -1.42 -6.42
C GLY A 141 -15.91 -0.76 -6.20
N SER A 142 -14.91 -1.45 -5.61
CA SER A 142 -13.55 -0.94 -5.58
C SER A 142 -12.92 -0.92 -6.97
N ALA A 143 -12.02 0.03 -7.19
CA ALA A 143 -11.22 0.15 -8.40
C ALA A 143 -9.74 0.24 -8.05
N THR A 144 -8.94 -0.65 -8.65
CA THR A 144 -7.48 -0.64 -8.56
C THR A 144 -6.93 -0.60 -9.98
N ALA A 145 -6.31 0.51 -10.39
CA ALA A 145 -6.01 0.74 -11.80
C ALA A 145 -4.60 1.28 -12.04
N THR A 146 -3.91 0.65 -13.01
CA THR A 146 -2.65 1.12 -13.60
C THR A 146 -2.77 1.20 -15.11
N ASP A 147 -3.77 1.98 -15.57
CA ASP A 147 -4.07 2.14 -16.98
C ASP A 147 -3.26 3.30 -17.59
N GLY A 148 -2.82 3.15 -18.84
CA GLY A 148 -2.03 4.17 -19.52
C GLY A 148 -1.94 3.94 -21.02
N LYS A 149 -0.97 4.59 -21.70
CA LYS A 149 -0.59 4.22 -23.06
C LYS A 149 -0.09 2.78 -23.09
N THR A 150 0.81 2.47 -22.18
CA THR A 150 1.22 1.11 -21.80
C THR A 150 0.72 0.87 -20.38
N GLY A 151 0.13 -0.29 -20.11
CA GLY A 151 -0.36 -0.65 -18.79
C GLY A 151 0.80 -0.82 -17.80
N GLY A 152 0.54 -0.50 -16.53
CA GLY A 152 1.52 -0.64 -15.44
C GLY A 152 1.44 -2.00 -14.75
N THR A 153 1.81 -2.03 -13.47
CA THR A 153 1.82 -3.27 -12.68
C THR A 153 0.94 -3.14 -11.44
N VAL A 154 0.11 -4.16 -11.20
CA VAL A 154 -0.63 -4.34 -9.95
C VAL A 154 -0.20 -5.66 -9.33
N THR A 155 0.35 -5.60 -8.13
CA THR A 155 0.69 -6.79 -7.32
C THR A 155 -0.19 -6.82 -6.08
N VAL A 156 -0.88 -7.91 -5.86
CA VAL A 156 -1.70 -8.19 -4.67
C VAL A 156 -1.16 -9.47 -4.04
N GLU A 157 -0.59 -9.35 -2.85
CA GLU A 157 0.09 -10.46 -2.18
C GLU A 157 -0.39 -10.62 -0.75
N SER A 158 -0.93 -11.78 -0.40
CA SER A 158 -1.12 -12.18 0.99
C SER A 158 -0.11 -13.26 1.39
N THR A 159 0.54 -13.08 2.55
CA THR A 159 1.64 -13.98 2.97
C THR A 159 1.20 -15.09 3.93
N GLY A 160 -0.04 -15.18 4.31
CA GLY A 160 -0.51 -16.21 5.24
C GLY A 160 -2.03 -16.35 5.32
N GLY A 161 -2.75 -15.66 4.44
CA GLY A 161 -4.20 -15.60 4.51
C GLY A 161 -4.89 -15.52 3.16
N LEU A 162 -6.08 -14.99 3.16
CA LEU A 162 -7.00 -15.01 2.03
C LEU A 162 -6.98 -13.70 1.24
N THR A 163 -6.86 -13.81 -0.08
CA THR A 163 -7.12 -12.68 -1.00
C THR A 163 -8.48 -12.83 -1.65
N ARG A 164 -9.38 -11.86 -1.41
CA ARG A 164 -10.70 -11.76 -2.05
C ARG A 164 -10.73 -10.58 -3.00
N VAL A 165 -11.05 -10.83 -4.26
CA VAL A 165 -11.20 -9.80 -5.27
C VAL A 165 -12.65 -9.84 -5.79
N ALA A 166 -13.44 -8.83 -5.41
CA ALA A 166 -14.79 -8.61 -5.90
C ALA A 166 -14.92 -7.28 -6.65
N GLY A 167 -13.90 -6.43 -6.58
CA GLY A 167 -13.79 -5.17 -7.31
C GLY A 167 -13.07 -5.30 -8.65
N ASN A 168 -12.87 -4.17 -9.32
CA ASN A 168 -12.17 -4.11 -10.59
C ASN A 168 -10.67 -3.90 -10.36
N VAL A 169 -9.86 -4.72 -11.04
CA VAL A 169 -8.39 -4.54 -11.10
C VAL A 169 -8.01 -4.43 -12.57
N THR A 170 -7.38 -3.34 -12.97
CA THR A 170 -7.02 -3.07 -14.37
C THR A 170 -5.57 -2.63 -14.53
N ALA A 171 -4.97 -3.03 -15.64
CA ALA A 171 -3.64 -2.62 -16.09
C ALA A 171 -3.65 -2.55 -17.63
N THR A 172 -4.48 -1.65 -18.19
CA THR A 172 -4.74 -1.61 -19.62
C THR A 172 -3.78 -0.68 -20.35
N GLY A 173 -3.39 -1.10 -21.58
CA GLY A 173 -2.67 -0.25 -22.53
C GLY A 173 -3.62 0.29 -23.59
N SER A 174 -3.77 1.61 -23.71
CA SER A 174 -4.66 2.23 -24.69
C SER A 174 -4.06 2.30 -26.11
N ALA A 175 -2.75 2.32 -26.24
CA ALA A 175 -2.02 2.40 -27.50
C ALA A 175 -0.71 1.60 -27.50
N GLY A 176 -0.46 0.81 -26.47
CA GLY A 176 0.68 -0.07 -26.27
C GLY A 176 0.25 -1.37 -25.59
N PRO A 177 1.20 -2.21 -25.16
CA PRO A 177 0.92 -3.43 -24.42
C PRO A 177 0.10 -3.18 -23.16
N GLY A 178 -0.75 -4.13 -22.78
CA GLY A 178 -1.33 -4.19 -21.44
C GLY A 178 -0.24 -4.39 -20.39
N GLY A 179 -0.56 -4.08 -19.15
CA GLY A 179 0.33 -4.27 -18.03
C GLY A 179 0.21 -5.66 -17.38
N THR A 180 0.74 -5.78 -16.19
CA THR A 180 0.76 -7.02 -15.42
C THR A 180 -0.11 -6.92 -14.18
N ILE A 181 -0.91 -7.95 -13.91
CA ILE A 181 -1.66 -8.11 -12.67
C ILE A 181 -1.22 -9.44 -12.04
N GLU A 182 -0.68 -9.35 -10.84
CA GLU A 182 -0.20 -10.50 -10.07
C GLU A 182 -1.04 -10.65 -8.80
N LEU A 183 -1.64 -11.82 -8.63
CA LEU A 183 -2.34 -12.22 -7.41
C LEU A 183 -1.53 -13.36 -6.78
N LEU A 184 -0.84 -13.07 -5.70
CA LEU A 184 0.09 -13.98 -5.05
C LEU A 184 -0.43 -14.36 -3.66
N GLU A 185 -0.43 -15.65 -3.38
CA GLU A 185 -0.64 -16.19 -2.04
C GLU A 185 0.59 -17.00 -1.65
N GLN A 186 1.30 -16.55 -0.62
CA GLN A 186 2.39 -17.33 -0.03
C GLN A 186 1.84 -18.08 1.18
N ARG A 187 1.60 -19.37 1.02
CA ARG A 187 1.28 -20.23 2.16
C ARG A 187 2.56 -20.47 2.95
N ALA A 188 2.53 -20.21 4.25
CA ALA A 188 3.61 -20.64 5.13
C ALA A 188 3.84 -22.15 4.90
N PRO A 189 5.11 -22.63 4.81
CA PRO A 189 5.36 -24.06 4.74
C PRO A 189 4.66 -24.70 5.94
N ALA A 190 3.89 -25.76 5.68
CA ALA A 190 3.37 -26.58 6.76
C ALA A 190 4.58 -27.06 7.55
N ASP A 191 4.61 -26.75 8.84
CA ASP A 191 5.69 -27.17 9.72
C ASP A 191 5.92 -28.66 9.55
N ALA A 192 7.16 -29.03 9.23
CA ALA A 192 7.58 -30.42 9.10
C ALA A 192 7.73 -31.03 10.51
N GLU A 193 6.66 -31.04 11.27
CA GLU A 193 6.53 -31.78 12.52
C GLU A 193 5.44 -32.85 12.38
N ASP A 194 5.71 -33.84 11.55
CA ASP A 194 5.09 -35.16 11.63
C ASP A 194 5.86 -36.11 10.70
N LEU A 195 7.08 -36.47 11.09
CA LEU A 195 7.78 -37.71 10.63
C LEU A 195 8.51 -38.33 11.83
#